data_1dd9e4e9830be03bc4a9a83f76ea3c88
#
_entry.id   1dd9e4e9830be03bc4a9a83f76ea3c88
#
_cell.length_a   1.000
_cell.length_b   1.000
_cell.length_c   1.000
_cell.angle_alpha   90.00
_cell.angle_beta   90.00
_cell.angle_gamma   90.00
#
_symmetry.space_group_name_H-M   'P 1'
#
loop_
_entity.id
_entity.type
_entity.pdbx_description
1 polymer ?
#
loop_
_entity_poly.entity_id
_entity_poly.type
_entity_poly.pdbx_seq_one_letter_code
_entity_poly.pdbx_strand_id
1 'polypeptide(L)'
;AAMASAATSTVVGPDGRLYMVASGAEEIVAIDGAGNSSVVGKGFAGNDIAVRHDGGLYVTNPVRPPATDSKVWFIPAEGEPKVVDTGLKFPNGVCLSPDQTLLYVADSRTHWVYSYQVQPDGSLKHKQRYYHLHVPDTADDSAADGMACDVEGRLYVTTRMGIQVCDQAGRVNCILPTPNGKVSNVCLGGPNFDVLY
;
A
#
# COMPACT_ATOMS: atom_id res chain seq x y z
N ALA A 1 4.25 26.29 -9.52
CA ALA A 1 3.23 25.32 -9.17
C ALA A 1 3.56 24.72 -7.80
N ALA A 2 2.64 24.78 -6.87
CA ALA A 2 2.88 24.43 -5.48
C ALA A 2 2.96 22.91 -5.30
N MET A 3 4.17 22.37 -5.25
CA MET A 3 4.41 21.09 -4.57
C MET A 3 4.62 21.37 -3.07
N ALA A 4 3.57 21.73 -2.37
CA ALA A 4 3.63 22.15 -0.98
C ALA A 4 2.96 21.17 0.00
N SER A 5 2.53 19.99 -0.46
CA SER A 5 2.09 18.93 0.45
C SER A 5 3.08 17.78 0.42
N ALA A 6 3.46 17.26 1.59
CA ALA A 6 4.32 16.09 1.66
C ALA A 6 3.66 14.91 0.94
N ALA A 7 4.35 14.33 -0.04
CA ALA A 7 3.96 13.05 -0.60
C ALA A 7 4.14 11.96 0.47
N THR A 8 3.14 11.12 0.66
CA THR A 8 3.23 9.98 1.58
C THR A 8 3.66 8.71 0.87
N SER A 9 3.30 8.54 -0.41
CA SER A 9 3.70 7.41 -1.24
C SER A 9 3.75 7.80 -2.71
N THR A 10 4.56 7.07 -3.49
CA THR A 10 4.68 7.21 -4.94
C THR A 10 4.84 5.85 -5.60
N VAL A 11 4.30 5.71 -6.81
CA VAL A 11 4.42 4.50 -7.63
C VAL A 11 4.42 4.86 -9.12
N VAL A 12 5.17 4.12 -9.92
CA VAL A 12 5.13 4.26 -11.38
C VAL A 12 4.01 3.37 -11.94
N GLY A 13 3.12 3.96 -12.71
CA GLY A 13 2.03 3.25 -13.37
C GLY A 13 2.42 2.59 -14.69
N PRO A 14 1.55 1.73 -15.25
CA PRO A 14 1.81 1.03 -16.52
C PRO A 14 1.88 1.97 -17.72
N ASP A 15 1.39 3.17 -17.60
CA ASP A 15 1.45 4.26 -18.59
C ASP A 15 2.73 5.11 -18.48
N GLY A 16 3.65 4.75 -17.58
CA GLY A 16 4.92 5.45 -17.34
C GLY A 16 4.78 6.74 -16.53
N ARG A 17 3.59 7.10 -16.05
CA ARG A 17 3.40 8.25 -15.14
C ARG A 17 3.77 7.88 -13.71
N LEU A 18 4.28 8.85 -12.96
CA LEU A 18 4.45 8.76 -11.52
C LEU A 18 3.15 9.17 -10.82
N TYR A 19 2.56 8.24 -10.08
CA TYR A 19 1.40 8.53 -9.24
C TYR A 19 1.86 8.84 -7.82
N MET A 20 1.30 9.88 -7.23
CA MET A 20 1.70 10.40 -5.92
C MET A 20 0.49 10.64 -5.04
N VAL A 21 0.58 10.21 -3.81
CA VAL A 21 -0.39 10.55 -2.75
C VAL A 21 0.03 11.86 -2.12
N ALA A 22 -0.70 12.94 -2.43
CA ALA A 22 -0.53 14.28 -1.85
C ALA A 22 -1.49 14.45 -0.66
N SER A 23 -1.22 13.76 0.44
CA SER A 23 -2.12 13.61 1.59
C SER A 23 -2.55 14.95 2.19
N GLY A 24 -1.64 15.92 2.30
CA GLY A 24 -1.95 17.26 2.82
C GLY A 24 -2.86 18.10 1.92
N ALA A 25 -2.92 17.78 0.62
CA ALA A 25 -3.85 18.40 -0.33
C ALA A 25 -5.14 17.58 -0.51
N GLU A 26 -5.20 16.37 0.07
CA GLU A 26 -6.27 15.39 -0.12
C GLU A 26 -6.45 15.02 -1.60
N GLU A 27 -5.32 14.85 -2.32
CA GLU A 27 -5.29 14.58 -3.75
C GLU A 27 -4.39 13.39 -4.10
N ILE A 28 -4.75 12.70 -5.18
CA ILE A 28 -3.86 11.79 -5.90
C ILE A 28 -3.48 12.47 -7.20
N VAL A 29 -2.17 12.61 -7.43
CA VAL A 29 -1.60 13.34 -8.55
C VAL A 29 -0.85 12.38 -9.46
N ALA A 30 -1.06 12.47 -10.78
CA ALA A 30 -0.25 11.79 -11.78
C ALA A 30 0.68 12.81 -12.46
N ILE A 31 1.96 12.46 -12.62
CA ILE A 31 3.01 13.28 -13.21
C ILE A 31 3.57 12.53 -14.42
N ASP A 32 3.57 13.16 -15.59
CA ASP A 32 4.14 12.57 -16.80
C ASP A 32 5.67 12.76 -16.90
N GLY A 33 6.31 12.12 -17.89
CA GLY A 33 7.75 12.24 -18.12
C GLY A 33 8.24 13.64 -18.51
N ALA A 34 7.35 14.57 -18.86
CA ALA A 34 7.66 15.97 -19.12
C ALA A 34 7.49 16.86 -17.86
N GLY A 35 7.02 16.27 -16.74
CA GLY A 35 6.80 16.96 -15.48
C GLY A 35 5.43 17.65 -15.38
N ASN A 36 4.52 17.43 -16.33
CA ASN A 36 3.14 17.94 -16.22
C ASN A 36 2.37 17.09 -15.20
N SER A 37 1.61 17.74 -14.34
CA SER A 37 0.80 17.10 -13.30
C SER A 37 -0.69 17.22 -13.56
N SER A 38 -1.44 16.18 -13.20
CA SER A 38 -2.90 16.15 -13.23
C SER A 38 -3.44 15.48 -11.97
N VAL A 39 -4.56 16.00 -11.44
CA VAL A 39 -5.26 15.37 -10.31
C VAL A 39 -6.14 14.25 -10.86
N VAL A 40 -5.95 13.03 -10.35
CA VAL A 40 -6.71 11.83 -10.76
C VAL A 40 -7.65 11.32 -9.66
N GLY A 41 -7.53 11.86 -8.43
CA GLY A 41 -8.46 11.60 -7.33
C GLY A 41 -8.35 12.70 -6.30
N LYS A 42 -9.45 13.02 -5.59
CA LYS A 42 -9.48 14.07 -4.56
C LYS A 42 -10.57 13.83 -3.52
N GLY A 43 -10.47 14.56 -2.40
CA GLY A 43 -11.46 14.54 -1.32
C GLY A 43 -11.18 13.49 -0.24
N PHE A 44 -9.94 12.96 -0.17
CA PHE A 44 -9.51 12.06 0.90
C PHE A 44 -7.99 12.11 1.08
N ALA A 45 -7.57 12.09 2.35
CA ALA A 45 -6.16 12.11 2.74
C ALA A 45 -5.56 10.70 2.63
N GLY A 46 -5.11 10.32 1.42
CA GLY A 46 -4.49 9.00 1.20
C GLY A 46 -3.17 8.84 1.95
N ASN A 47 -2.73 7.58 2.12
CA ASN A 47 -1.43 7.22 2.70
C ASN A 47 -0.56 6.48 1.67
N ASP A 48 -0.99 5.32 1.20
CA ASP A 48 -0.25 4.50 0.25
C ASP A 48 -1.09 4.17 -0.99
N ILE A 49 -0.44 3.77 -2.09
CA ILE A 49 -1.06 3.60 -3.39
C ILE A 49 -0.50 2.39 -4.15
N ALA A 50 -1.38 1.61 -4.76
CA ALA A 50 -1.04 0.55 -5.70
C ALA A 50 -1.77 0.77 -7.05
N VAL A 51 -1.07 0.54 -8.16
CA VAL A 51 -1.60 0.76 -9.52
C VAL A 51 -1.84 -0.58 -10.20
N ARG A 52 -3.04 -0.75 -10.78
CA ARG A 52 -3.39 -1.89 -11.63
C ARG A 52 -2.86 -1.71 -13.05
N HIS A 53 -2.73 -2.83 -13.79
CA HIS A 53 -2.34 -2.82 -15.20
C HIS A 53 -3.32 -2.07 -16.10
N ASP A 54 -4.61 -1.98 -15.70
CA ASP A 54 -5.64 -1.21 -16.41
C ASP A 54 -5.68 0.28 -16.03
N GLY A 55 -4.75 0.74 -15.19
CA GLY A 55 -4.65 2.12 -14.72
C GLY A 55 -5.53 2.45 -13.52
N GLY A 56 -6.30 1.50 -12.99
CA GLY A 56 -7.04 1.68 -11.73
C GLY A 56 -6.11 1.75 -10.53
N LEU A 57 -6.46 2.52 -9.52
CA LEU A 57 -5.64 2.76 -8.33
C LEU A 57 -6.33 2.30 -7.07
N TYR A 58 -5.62 1.60 -6.18
CA TYR A 58 -6.05 1.40 -4.80
C TYR A 58 -5.28 2.36 -3.89
N VAL A 59 -6.00 3.03 -2.99
CA VAL A 59 -5.42 4.02 -2.06
C VAL A 59 -5.92 3.74 -0.66
N THR A 60 -5.00 3.62 0.29
CA THR A 60 -5.34 3.54 1.71
C THR A 60 -5.56 4.93 2.29
N ASN A 61 -6.56 5.07 3.13
CA ASN A 61 -6.90 6.32 3.80
C ASN A 61 -7.12 6.05 5.30
N PRO A 62 -6.03 5.99 6.08
CA PRO A 62 -6.12 5.82 7.51
C PRO A 62 -6.60 7.10 8.19
N VAL A 63 -7.37 6.93 9.27
CA VAL A 63 -7.70 8.02 10.17
C VAL A 63 -7.10 7.77 11.56
N ARG A 64 -6.75 8.84 12.26
CA ARG A 64 -6.19 8.75 13.61
C ARG A 64 -7.29 8.74 14.67
N PRO A 65 -7.14 7.97 15.76
CA PRO A 65 -8.08 8.04 16.88
C PRO A 65 -8.32 9.46 17.38
N PRO A 66 -9.55 9.79 17.81
CA PRO A 66 -10.67 8.87 18.05
C PRO A 66 -11.49 8.47 16.82
N ALA A 67 -11.21 8.99 15.64
CA ALA A 67 -11.91 8.60 14.42
C ALA A 67 -11.65 7.12 14.06
N THR A 68 -12.65 6.46 13.49
CA THR A 68 -12.61 5.00 13.18
C THR A 68 -13.07 4.69 11.76
N ASP A 69 -13.24 5.69 10.90
CA ASP A 69 -13.77 5.56 9.55
C ASP A 69 -12.69 5.43 8.47
N SER A 70 -11.58 4.78 8.81
CA SER A 70 -10.51 4.42 7.86
C SER A 70 -11.08 3.66 6.66
N LYS A 71 -10.56 3.95 5.47
CA LYS A 71 -11.09 3.45 4.20
C LYS A 71 -9.98 2.92 3.31
N VAL A 72 -10.37 2.03 2.40
CA VAL A 72 -9.61 1.73 1.18
C VAL A 72 -10.45 2.20 0.00
N TRP A 73 -9.84 2.99 -0.86
CA TRP A 73 -10.46 3.55 -2.05
C TRP A 73 -10.00 2.81 -3.30
N PHE A 74 -10.88 2.73 -4.28
CA PHE A 74 -10.55 2.40 -5.66
C PHE A 74 -10.88 3.59 -6.55
N ILE A 75 -9.91 4.03 -7.34
CA ILE A 75 -10.04 5.09 -8.33
C ILE A 75 -9.93 4.38 -9.69
N PRO A 76 -11.00 4.23 -10.46
CA PRO A 76 -10.92 3.65 -11.79
C PRO A 76 -10.15 4.59 -12.74
N ALA A 77 -9.59 4.05 -13.82
CA ALA A 77 -8.94 4.86 -14.85
C ALA A 77 -9.90 5.90 -15.47
N GLU A 78 -11.18 5.52 -15.55
CA GLU A 78 -12.28 6.39 -15.95
C GLU A 78 -13.44 6.24 -14.96
N GLY A 79 -13.97 7.36 -14.46
CA GLY A 79 -15.09 7.39 -13.52
C GLY A 79 -14.72 7.93 -12.13
N GLU A 80 -15.67 7.80 -11.21
CA GLU A 80 -15.55 8.37 -9.87
C GLU A 80 -14.87 7.41 -8.87
N PRO A 81 -14.08 7.92 -7.91
CA PRO A 81 -13.53 7.14 -6.80
C PRO A 81 -14.66 6.49 -5.97
N LYS A 82 -14.43 5.25 -5.54
CA LYS A 82 -15.36 4.51 -4.68
C LYS A 82 -14.65 3.88 -3.47
N VAL A 83 -15.32 3.84 -2.32
CA VAL A 83 -14.85 3.10 -1.16
C VAL A 83 -15.05 1.61 -1.42
N VAL A 84 -13.99 0.80 -1.27
CA VAL A 84 -14.02 -0.64 -1.53
C VAL A 84 -13.81 -1.48 -0.27
N ASP A 85 -13.31 -0.89 0.82
CA ASP A 85 -13.25 -1.51 2.15
C ASP A 85 -13.28 -0.49 3.27
N THR A 86 -13.77 -0.92 4.43
CA THR A 86 -13.80 -0.19 5.69
C THR A 86 -13.51 -1.12 6.88
N GLY A 87 -13.36 -0.56 8.09
CA GLY A 87 -13.24 -1.34 9.33
C GLY A 87 -11.84 -1.84 9.64
N LEU A 88 -10.81 -1.42 8.89
CA LEU A 88 -9.42 -1.54 9.30
C LEU A 88 -9.11 -0.46 10.35
N LYS A 89 -8.22 -0.76 11.30
CA LYS A 89 -7.86 0.21 12.35
C LYS A 89 -6.99 1.34 11.81
N PHE A 90 -6.01 1.00 10.97
CA PHE A 90 -5.10 1.95 10.34
C PHE A 90 -4.51 1.33 9.07
N PRO A 91 -5.30 1.27 7.96
CA PRO A 91 -4.79 0.77 6.68
C PRO A 91 -3.64 1.65 6.21
N ASN A 92 -2.46 1.05 6.06
CA ASN A 92 -1.23 1.75 5.69
C ASN A 92 -0.75 1.22 4.34
N GLY A 93 0.30 0.40 4.29
CA GLY A 93 0.79 -0.15 3.04
C GLY A 93 -0.27 -0.90 2.23
N VAL A 94 -0.23 -0.75 0.91
CA VAL A 94 -1.09 -1.46 -0.04
C VAL A 94 -0.27 -2.00 -1.20
N CYS A 95 -0.48 -3.27 -1.57
CA CYS A 95 0.25 -3.92 -2.65
C CYS A 95 -0.63 -4.93 -3.39
N LEU A 96 -0.43 -5.06 -4.69
CA LEU A 96 -1.07 -6.10 -5.52
C LEU A 96 -0.18 -7.34 -5.62
N SER A 97 -0.78 -8.53 -5.73
CA SER A 97 -0.07 -9.73 -6.16
C SER A 97 0.43 -9.56 -7.61
N PRO A 98 1.46 -10.32 -8.05
CA PRO A 98 2.02 -10.18 -9.40
C PRO A 98 0.99 -10.35 -10.52
N ASP A 99 0.01 -11.24 -10.33
CA ASP A 99 -1.11 -11.48 -11.27
C ASP A 99 -2.29 -10.53 -11.05
N GLN A 100 -2.20 -9.65 -10.04
CA GLN A 100 -3.21 -8.66 -9.65
C GLN A 100 -4.59 -9.25 -9.29
N THR A 101 -4.64 -10.55 -8.97
CA THR A 101 -5.87 -11.19 -8.48
C THR A 101 -6.13 -10.92 -7.00
N LEU A 102 -5.07 -10.58 -6.25
CA LEU A 102 -5.13 -10.24 -4.83
C LEU A 102 -4.63 -8.82 -4.57
N LEU A 103 -5.30 -8.15 -3.64
CA LEU A 103 -4.82 -6.93 -3.00
C LEU A 103 -4.45 -7.26 -1.56
N TYR A 104 -3.30 -6.77 -1.12
CA TYR A 104 -2.85 -6.84 0.27
C TYR A 104 -2.92 -5.46 0.90
N VAL A 105 -3.42 -5.37 2.14
CA VAL A 105 -3.46 -4.12 2.91
C VAL A 105 -2.93 -4.39 4.31
N ALA A 106 -1.88 -3.68 4.70
CA ALA A 106 -1.35 -3.72 6.06
C ALA A 106 -2.21 -2.88 7.00
N ASP A 107 -2.57 -3.44 8.16
CA ASP A 107 -3.21 -2.70 9.23
C ASP A 107 -2.19 -2.45 10.35
N SER A 108 -1.58 -1.27 10.37
CA SER A 108 -0.47 -0.91 11.27
C SER A 108 -0.78 -1.12 12.75
N ARG A 109 -2.05 -1.05 13.14
CA ARG A 109 -2.50 -1.16 14.55
C ARG A 109 -3.05 -2.53 14.89
N THR A 110 -2.62 -3.53 14.14
CA THR A 110 -2.89 -4.95 14.36
C THR A 110 -1.66 -5.79 14.06
N HIS A 111 -1.80 -7.13 14.12
CA HIS A 111 -0.79 -8.08 13.68
C HIS A 111 -0.97 -8.48 12.21
N TRP A 112 -1.92 -7.85 11.47
CA TRP A 112 -2.41 -8.46 10.25
C TRP A 112 -2.11 -7.62 9.01
N VAL A 113 -1.71 -8.34 7.95
CA VAL A 113 -1.97 -7.93 6.58
C VAL A 113 -3.22 -8.65 6.11
N TYR A 114 -4.16 -7.91 5.59
CA TYR A 114 -5.39 -8.44 5.01
C TYR A 114 -5.20 -8.72 3.53
N SER A 115 -5.82 -9.79 3.02
CA SER A 115 -5.93 -10.05 1.58
C SER A 115 -7.37 -9.91 1.12
N TYR A 116 -7.54 -9.54 -0.13
CA TYR A 116 -8.81 -9.38 -0.83
C TYR A 116 -8.70 -9.95 -2.22
N GLN A 117 -9.76 -10.58 -2.73
CA GLN A 117 -9.87 -10.87 -4.15
C GLN A 117 -10.29 -9.62 -4.91
N VAL A 118 -9.49 -9.25 -5.91
CA VAL A 118 -9.75 -8.13 -6.80
C VAL A 118 -10.76 -8.56 -7.86
N GLN A 119 -11.84 -7.80 -8.02
CA GLN A 119 -12.82 -8.03 -9.06
C GLN A 119 -12.51 -7.20 -10.31
N PRO A 120 -13.03 -7.58 -11.50
CA PRO A 120 -12.82 -6.81 -12.74
C PRO A 120 -13.21 -5.33 -12.63
N ASP A 121 -14.28 -5.03 -11.89
CA ASP A 121 -14.77 -3.65 -11.66
C ASP A 121 -13.99 -2.90 -10.55
N GLY A 122 -12.90 -3.49 -10.03
CA GLY A 122 -12.09 -2.95 -8.94
C GLY A 122 -12.69 -3.11 -7.55
N SER A 123 -13.90 -3.69 -7.40
CA SER A 123 -14.44 -4.03 -6.08
C SER A 123 -13.63 -5.14 -5.43
N LEU A 124 -13.67 -5.22 -4.10
CA LEU A 124 -12.93 -6.19 -3.30
C LEU A 124 -13.91 -7.19 -2.68
N LYS A 125 -13.56 -8.49 -2.72
CA LYS A 125 -14.31 -9.57 -2.08
C LYS A 125 -13.41 -10.44 -1.21
N HIS A 126 -14.05 -11.26 -0.39
CA HIS A 126 -13.37 -12.29 0.44
C HIS A 126 -12.23 -11.72 1.28
N LYS A 127 -12.49 -10.61 2.00
CA LYS A 127 -11.57 -10.05 2.99
C LYS A 127 -11.14 -11.10 4.00
N GLN A 128 -9.82 -11.31 4.13
CA GLN A 128 -9.24 -12.27 5.07
C GLN A 128 -8.11 -11.63 5.86
N ARG A 129 -7.95 -12.02 7.13
CA ARG A 129 -6.71 -11.88 7.86
C ARG A 129 -5.74 -12.93 7.31
N TYR A 130 -4.75 -12.50 6.57
CA TYR A 130 -3.93 -13.44 5.79
C TYR A 130 -2.54 -13.64 6.37
N TYR A 131 -1.73 -12.58 6.49
CA TYR A 131 -0.42 -12.68 7.12
C TYR A 131 -0.50 -12.22 8.57
N HIS A 132 -0.15 -13.13 9.49
CA HIS A 132 0.05 -12.81 10.89
C HIS A 132 1.51 -12.39 11.10
N LEU A 133 1.74 -11.09 11.28
CA LEU A 133 3.07 -10.52 11.47
C LEU A 133 3.56 -10.74 12.89
N HIS A 134 4.86 -11.01 13.03
CA HIS A 134 5.53 -11.03 14.33
C HIS A 134 5.59 -9.64 14.94
N VAL A 135 5.44 -9.58 16.26
CA VAL A 135 5.46 -8.37 17.06
C VAL A 135 6.34 -8.63 18.27
N PRO A 136 7.21 -7.69 18.69
CA PRO A 136 7.98 -7.88 19.92
C PRO A 136 7.07 -7.87 21.14
N ASP A 137 7.44 -8.58 22.20
CA ASP A 137 6.67 -8.69 23.46
C ASP A 137 6.36 -7.33 24.14
N THR A 138 7.04 -6.27 23.70
CA THR A 138 6.87 -4.92 24.20
C THR A 138 5.86 -4.07 23.43
N ALA A 139 5.17 -4.65 22.44
CA ALA A 139 4.23 -3.93 21.59
C ALA A 139 2.98 -4.76 21.27
N ASP A 140 1.84 -4.07 21.11
CA ASP A 140 0.54 -4.69 20.83
C ASP A 140 0.19 -4.72 19.33
N ASP A 141 1.03 -4.11 18.48
CA ASP A 141 0.83 -4.05 17.04
C ASP A 141 2.14 -4.16 16.27
N SER A 142 2.04 -4.49 14.99
CA SER A 142 3.18 -4.68 14.10
C SER A 142 3.80 -3.35 13.65
N ALA A 143 3.07 -2.25 13.73
CA ALA A 143 3.36 -1.00 13.02
C ALA A 143 3.73 -1.24 11.54
N ALA A 144 3.04 -2.21 10.92
CA ALA A 144 3.24 -2.50 9.51
C ALA A 144 2.98 -1.23 8.68
N ASP A 145 3.89 -0.93 7.78
CA ASP A 145 3.88 0.29 6.96
C ASP A 145 3.93 -0.11 5.47
N GLY A 146 4.85 0.40 4.68
CA GLY A 146 4.96 0.09 3.27
C GLY A 146 5.27 -1.38 2.97
N MET A 147 4.91 -1.82 1.77
CA MET A 147 5.05 -3.21 1.32
C MET A 147 5.45 -3.29 -0.15
N ALA A 148 6.16 -4.37 -0.50
CA ALA A 148 6.40 -4.75 -1.89
C ALA A 148 6.15 -6.25 -2.08
N CYS A 149 5.69 -6.64 -3.26
CA CYS A 149 5.52 -8.05 -3.65
C CYS A 149 6.49 -8.38 -4.79
N ASP A 150 7.23 -9.49 -4.67
CA ASP A 150 8.10 -9.96 -5.74
C ASP A 150 7.34 -10.82 -6.77
N VAL A 151 8.01 -11.14 -7.87
CA VAL A 151 7.43 -11.92 -8.97
C VAL A 151 7.04 -13.36 -8.57
N GLU A 152 7.58 -13.88 -7.46
CA GLU A 152 7.22 -15.18 -6.90
C GLU A 152 6.08 -15.09 -5.89
N GLY A 153 5.51 -13.89 -5.70
CA GLY A 153 4.38 -13.65 -4.79
C GLY A 153 4.77 -13.60 -3.30
N ARG A 154 6.06 -13.41 -2.98
CA ARG A 154 6.47 -13.15 -1.59
C ARG A 154 6.21 -11.68 -1.28
N LEU A 155 5.60 -11.43 -0.12
CA LEU A 155 5.31 -10.09 0.36
C LEU A 155 6.37 -9.65 1.37
N TYR A 156 6.98 -8.51 1.14
CA TYR A 156 7.94 -7.85 2.02
C TYR A 156 7.20 -6.74 2.76
N VAL A 157 7.07 -6.86 4.08
CA VAL A 157 6.30 -5.93 4.91
C VAL A 157 7.22 -5.24 5.90
N THR A 158 7.29 -3.92 5.86
CA THR A 158 8.05 -3.15 6.85
C THR A 158 7.30 -3.12 8.18
N THR A 159 8.01 -3.37 9.28
CA THR A 159 7.44 -3.50 10.63
C THR A 159 8.39 -2.96 11.69
N ARG A 160 7.96 -2.94 12.96
CA ARG A 160 8.82 -2.63 14.12
C ARG A 160 10.03 -3.54 14.25
N MET A 161 9.97 -4.76 13.72
CA MET A 161 11.05 -5.75 13.82
C MET A 161 11.99 -5.74 12.62
N GLY A 162 11.77 -4.85 11.67
CA GLY A 162 12.43 -4.84 10.36
C GLY A 162 11.48 -5.28 9.25
N ILE A 163 12.00 -5.83 8.18
CA ILE A 163 11.20 -6.28 7.03
C ILE A 163 10.84 -7.75 7.23
N GLN A 164 9.56 -8.07 7.32
CA GLN A 164 9.06 -9.44 7.39
C GLN A 164 8.76 -9.97 5.99
N VAL A 165 9.39 -11.08 5.63
CA VAL A 165 9.22 -11.71 4.31
C VAL A 165 8.22 -12.85 4.46
N CYS A 166 7.09 -12.72 3.77
CA CYS A 166 5.95 -13.62 3.84
C CYS A 166 5.82 -14.44 2.55
N ASP A 167 5.53 -15.73 2.67
CA ASP A 167 5.27 -16.59 1.51
C ASP A 167 3.78 -16.60 1.10
N GLN A 168 3.50 -17.16 -0.08
CA GLN A 168 2.12 -17.27 -0.58
C GLN A 168 1.20 -18.13 0.31
N ALA A 169 1.74 -18.95 1.20
CA ALA A 169 0.96 -19.75 2.14
C ALA A 169 0.56 -19.00 3.41
N GLY A 170 0.95 -17.71 3.53
CA GLY A 170 0.57 -16.87 4.66
C GLY A 170 1.57 -16.87 5.82
N ARG A 171 2.78 -17.43 5.66
CA ARG A 171 3.78 -17.57 6.72
C ARG A 171 4.86 -16.50 6.61
N VAL A 172 5.33 -16.00 7.75
CA VAL A 172 6.56 -15.20 7.83
C VAL A 172 7.75 -16.18 7.84
N ASN A 173 8.58 -16.14 6.79
CA ASN A 173 9.71 -17.05 6.62
C ASN A 173 11.02 -16.48 7.17
N CYS A 174 11.19 -15.17 7.13
CA CYS A 174 12.34 -14.50 7.77
C CYS A 174 12.00 -13.05 8.12
N ILE A 175 12.84 -12.49 8.98
CA ILE A 175 12.81 -11.07 9.36
C ILE A 175 14.19 -10.50 9.06
N LEU A 176 14.24 -9.49 8.19
CA LEU A 176 15.46 -8.76 7.86
C LEU A 176 15.58 -7.56 8.79
N PRO A 177 16.51 -7.54 9.73
CA PRO A 177 16.68 -6.43 10.64
C PRO A 177 17.21 -5.20 9.89
N THR A 178 16.78 -4.01 10.29
CA THR A 178 17.33 -2.76 9.78
C THR A 178 18.28 -2.13 10.79
N PRO A 179 19.37 -1.45 10.36
CA PRO A 179 20.41 -0.96 11.27
C PRO A 179 19.91 -0.01 12.36
N ASN A 180 18.87 0.78 12.06
CA ASN A 180 18.29 1.74 13.01
C ASN A 180 16.96 1.27 13.62
N GLY A 181 16.52 0.03 13.34
CA GLY A 181 15.27 -0.52 13.82
C GLY A 181 14.00 0.18 13.31
N LYS A 182 14.11 1.04 12.29
CA LYS A 182 13.00 1.77 11.69
C LYS A 182 13.06 1.67 10.19
N VAL A 183 11.95 1.23 9.61
CA VAL A 183 11.74 1.16 8.17
C VAL A 183 10.28 1.46 7.87
N SER A 184 10.03 2.41 6.96
CA SER A 184 8.67 2.86 6.61
C SER A 184 8.20 2.34 5.27
N ASN A 185 9.13 2.05 4.35
CA ASN A 185 8.76 1.50 3.06
C ASN A 185 9.89 0.64 2.49
N VAL A 186 9.57 -0.13 1.47
CA VAL A 186 10.47 -1.04 0.79
C VAL A 186 10.10 -1.12 -0.68
N CYS A 187 11.10 -1.23 -1.55
CA CYS A 187 10.86 -1.49 -2.97
C CYS A 187 11.92 -2.44 -3.54
N LEU A 188 11.55 -3.13 -4.60
CA LEU A 188 12.44 -3.96 -5.39
C LEU A 188 12.98 -3.16 -6.56
N GLY A 189 14.27 -3.27 -6.83
CA GLY A 189 14.96 -2.52 -7.88
C GLY A 189 16.25 -3.21 -8.32
N GLY A 190 17.14 -2.42 -8.94
CA GLY A 190 18.33 -2.94 -9.60
C GLY A 190 18.06 -3.40 -11.03
N PRO A 191 19.11 -3.74 -11.81
CA PRO A 191 18.95 -4.12 -13.22
C PRO A 191 18.05 -5.34 -13.45
N ASN A 192 17.99 -6.24 -12.47
CA ASN A 192 17.22 -7.50 -12.53
C ASN A 192 16.05 -7.51 -11.52
N PHE A 193 15.74 -6.38 -10.85
CA PHE A 193 14.77 -6.31 -9.74
C PHE A 193 15.06 -7.29 -8.60
N ASP A 194 16.34 -7.55 -8.33
CA ASP A 194 16.87 -8.49 -7.33
C ASP A 194 17.47 -7.80 -6.10
N VAL A 195 17.37 -6.47 -6.04
CA VAL A 195 17.85 -5.66 -4.92
C VAL A 195 16.66 -5.07 -4.17
N LEU A 196 16.68 -5.23 -2.85
CA LEU A 196 15.70 -4.65 -1.95
C LEU A 196 16.25 -3.32 -1.39
N TYR A 197 15.51 -2.24 -1.59
CA TYR A 197 15.82 -0.89 -1.10
C TYR A 197 14.88 -0.45 -0.01
#